data_bdbb65b52ec159efd7e9759122680074
#
_entry.id   bdbb65b52ec159efd7e9759122680074
#
_cell.length_a   1.000
_cell.length_b   1.000
_cell.length_c   1.000
_cell.angle_alpha   90.00
_cell.angle_beta   90.00
_cell.angle_gamma   90.00
#
_symmetry.space_group_name_H-M   'P 1'
#
loop_
_entity.id
_entity.type
_entity.pdbx_description
1 polymer ?
#
loop_
_entity_poly.entity_id
_entity_poly.type
_entity_poly.pdbx_seq_one_letter_code
_entity_poly.pdbx_strand_id
1 'polypeptide(L)'
;MSKKIIQMVAVAMLTAAASLPALAGDMNNALGGALGGVAGAALGGAVGGSTGAVIGGAVGGGAGGAVTSNRRERTGAIIGGALGGGAGTAAGNAMGGRAGGLIGAAVGGGAGSALGGNISRSNSYADDYSHDYSHGYHGKRRHKHHDYD
;
A
#
# COMPACT_ATOMS: atom_id res chain seq x y z
N MET A 1 21.81 -25.81 -10.33
CA MET A 1 20.98 -24.87 -11.12
C MET A 1 20.38 -23.71 -10.31
N SER A 2 20.39 -23.77 -8.98
CA SER A 2 19.66 -22.78 -8.15
C SER A 2 20.32 -21.41 -8.00
N LYS A 3 21.63 -21.30 -7.85
CA LYS A 3 22.32 -20.04 -7.53
C LYS A 3 22.18 -18.96 -8.62
N LYS A 4 22.25 -19.36 -9.90
CA LYS A 4 22.11 -18.42 -11.02
C LYS A 4 20.68 -17.90 -11.20
N ILE A 5 19.67 -18.74 -10.95
CA ILE A 5 18.27 -18.36 -11.00
C ILE A 5 17.96 -17.39 -9.85
N ILE A 6 18.47 -17.67 -8.65
CA ILE A 6 18.31 -16.80 -7.47
C ILE A 6 18.96 -15.43 -7.72
N GLN A 7 20.15 -15.39 -8.32
CA GLN A 7 20.80 -14.13 -8.68
C GLN A 7 20.05 -13.35 -9.75
N MET A 8 19.51 -14.00 -10.77
CA MET A 8 18.69 -13.35 -11.80
C MET A 8 17.39 -12.76 -11.23
N VAL A 9 16.72 -13.50 -10.34
CA VAL A 9 15.49 -13.02 -9.70
C VAL A 9 15.81 -11.87 -8.74
N ALA A 10 16.90 -11.94 -7.98
CA ALA A 10 17.32 -10.86 -7.09
C ALA A 10 17.67 -9.57 -7.85
N VAL A 11 18.36 -9.69 -8.98
CA VAL A 11 18.69 -8.54 -9.86
C VAL A 11 17.42 -7.98 -10.50
N ALA A 12 16.49 -8.82 -10.96
CA ALA A 12 15.23 -8.38 -11.54
C ALA A 12 14.35 -7.65 -10.51
N MET A 13 14.30 -8.11 -9.25
CA MET A 13 13.59 -7.41 -8.17
C MET A 13 14.26 -6.09 -7.77
N LEU A 14 15.58 -6.04 -7.75
CA LEU A 14 16.32 -4.82 -7.44
C LEU A 14 16.14 -3.77 -8.57
N THR A 15 16.10 -4.21 -9.81
CA THR A 15 15.86 -3.32 -10.98
C THR A 15 14.41 -2.82 -10.99
N ALA A 16 13.45 -3.66 -10.63
CA ALA A 16 12.05 -3.25 -10.51
C ALA A 16 11.83 -2.22 -9.37
N ALA A 17 12.58 -2.36 -8.26
CA ALA A 17 12.55 -1.39 -7.17
C ALA A 17 13.19 -0.04 -7.55
N ALA A 18 14.20 -0.04 -8.44
CA ALA A 18 14.88 1.18 -8.90
C ALA A 18 14.11 1.94 -10.00
N SER A 19 13.15 1.32 -10.67
CA SER A 19 12.36 1.91 -11.75
C SER A 19 11.06 2.59 -11.28
N LEU A 20 10.92 2.96 -10.00
CA LEU A 20 9.75 3.67 -9.45
C LEU A 20 10.02 5.19 -9.30
N PRO A 21 10.16 5.97 -10.39
CA PRO A 21 10.29 7.43 -10.27
C PRO A 21 8.98 8.15 -9.93
N ALA A 22 7.85 7.42 -9.87
CA ALA A 22 6.52 8.01 -9.70
C ALA A 22 6.04 8.15 -8.25
N LEU A 23 6.86 7.80 -7.24
CA LEU A 23 6.43 7.78 -5.83
C LEU A 23 6.71 9.07 -5.05
N ALA A 24 7.14 10.14 -5.71
CA ALA A 24 7.49 11.40 -5.05
C ALA A 24 6.29 12.07 -4.31
N GLY A 25 5.05 11.77 -4.71
CA GLY A 25 3.84 12.27 -4.05
C GLY A 25 3.39 11.46 -2.83
N ASP A 26 3.82 10.20 -2.71
CA ASP A 26 3.39 9.26 -1.68
C ASP A 26 4.53 8.79 -0.78
N MET A 27 5.59 9.58 -0.67
CA MET A 27 6.77 9.25 0.13
C MET A 27 6.40 8.90 1.59
N ASN A 28 5.45 9.60 2.17
CA ASN A 28 5.01 9.35 3.54
C ASN A 28 4.38 7.95 3.67
N ASN A 29 3.52 7.57 2.72
CA ASN A 29 2.89 6.25 2.71
C ASN A 29 3.92 5.14 2.49
N ALA A 30 4.88 5.38 1.59
CA ALA A 30 5.97 4.46 1.32
C ALA A 30 6.86 4.26 2.55
N LEU A 31 7.26 5.33 3.22
CA LEU A 31 8.08 5.27 4.42
C LEU A 31 7.35 4.60 5.58
N GLY A 32 6.07 4.94 5.79
CA GLY A 32 5.26 4.31 6.82
C GLY A 32 5.09 2.82 6.60
N GLY A 33 4.75 2.41 5.40
CA GLY A 33 4.62 1.00 5.03
C GLY A 33 5.94 0.22 5.12
N ALA A 34 7.05 0.84 4.71
CA ALA A 34 8.37 0.23 4.78
C ALA A 34 8.84 0.04 6.23
N LEU A 35 8.80 1.09 7.03
CA LEU A 35 9.23 1.04 8.43
C LEU A 35 8.32 0.12 9.25
N GLY A 36 7.01 0.23 9.08
CA GLY A 36 6.05 -0.65 9.72
C GLY A 36 6.25 -2.11 9.32
N GLY A 37 6.45 -2.38 8.03
CA GLY A 37 6.69 -3.72 7.51
C GLY A 37 7.94 -4.36 8.10
N VAL A 38 9.07 -3.64 8.13
CA VAL A 38 10.32 -4.10 8.73
C VAL A 38 10.16 -4.36 10.23
N ALA A 39 9.60 -3.42 10.97
CA ALA A 39 9.41 -3.55 12.41
C ALA A 39 8.49 -4.75 12.72
N GLY A 40 7.37 -4.86 12.01
CA GLY A 40 6.45 -5.98 12.15
C GLY A 40 7.08 -7.33 11.80
N ALA A 41 7.82 -7.40 10.68
CA ALA A 41 8.51 -8.62 10.26
C ALA A 41 9.61 -9.02 11.25
N ALA A 42 10.35 -8.04 11.82
CA ALA A 42 11.39 -8.30 12.80
C ALA A 42 10.80 -8.88 14.09
N LEU A 43 9.76 -8.23 14.63
CA LEU A 43 9.07 -8.67 15.86
C LEU A 43 8.37 -10.01 15.66
N GLY A 44 7.59 -10.15 14.58
CA GLY A 44 6.91 -11.38 14.23
C GLY A 44 7.88 -12.53 14.01
N GLY A 45 9.00 -12.25 13.34
CA GLY A 45 10.07 -13.22 13.10
C GLY A 45 10.79 -13.67 14.37
N ALA A 46 10.89 -12.81 15.39
CA ALA A 46 11.47 -13.15 16.68
C ALA A 46 10.59 -14.14 17.46
N VAL A 47 9.26 -14.03 17.34
CA VAL A 47 8.31 -14.86 18.07
C VAL A 47 7.90 -16.11 17.31
N GLY A 48 7.65 -16.00 16.01
CA GLY A 48 7.09 -17.07 15.18
C GLY A 48 7.92 -17.48 13.97
N GLY A 49 9.23 -17.14 13.95
CA GLY A 49 10.13 -17.50 12.85
C GLY A 49 9.65 -16.94 11.50
N SER A 50 9.83 -17.69 10.43
CA SER A 50 9.48 -17.26 9.06
C SER A 50 8.00 -16.92 8.90
N THR A 51 7.11 -17.74 9.47
CA THR A 51 5.65 -17.50 9.44
C THR A 51 5.29 -16.24 10.22
N GLY A 52 5.87 -16.09 11.41
CA GLY A 52 5.66 -14.89 12.21
C GLY A 52 6.14 -13.63 11.51
N ALA A 53 7.28 -13.71 10.79
CA ALA A 53 7.79 -12.57 10.04
C ALA A 53 6.82 -12.15 8.91
N VAL A 54 6.23 -13.11 8.20
CA VAL A 54 5.27 -12.82 7.12
C VAL A 54 4.01 -12.14 7.68
N ILE A 55 3.45 -12.69 8.77
CA ILE A 55 2.27 -12.11 9.42
C ILE A 55 2.60 -10.71 9.97
N GLY A 56 3.76 -10.60 10.64
CA GLY A 56 4.21 -9.34 11.20
C GLY A 56 4.47 -8.29 10.12
N GLY A 57 5.09 -8.68 9.00
CA GLY A 57 5.32 -7.81 7.85
C GLY A 57 4.03 -7.31 7.21
N ALA A 58 3.01 -8.18 7.14
CA ALA A 58 1.69 -7.79 6.64
C ALA A 58 1.00 -6.80 7.58
N VAL A 59 0.92 -7.13 8.87
CA VAL A 59 0.27 -6.27 9.87
C VAL A 59 1.02 -4.93 10.00
N GLY A 60 2.35 -4.98 10.08
CA GLY A 60 3.19 -3.80 10.20
C GLY A 60 3.14 -2.91 8.97
N GLY A 61 3.21 -3.49 7.77
CA GLY A 61 3.10 -2.75 6.51
C GLY A 61 1.76 -2.05 6.35
N GLY A 62 0.66 -2.75 6.67
CA GLY A 62 -0.68 -2.17 6.66
C GLY A 62 -0.86 -1.07 7.70
N ALA A 63 -0.43 -1.31 8.94
CA ALA A 63 -0.50 -0.33 10.03
C ALA A 63 0.35 0.91 9.74
N GLY A 64 1.60 0.72 9.27
CA GLY A 64 2.48 1.81 8.89
C GLY A 64 1.90 2.67 7.78
N GLY A 65 1.36 2.03 6.74
CA GLY A 65 0.63 2.71 5.67
C GLY A 65 -0.56 3.50 6.20
N ALA A 66 -1.32 2.93 7.14
CA ALA A 66 -2.50 3.58 7.73
C ALA A 66 -2.17 4.87 8.47
N VAL A 67 -1.07 4.85 9.24
CA VAL A 67 -0.68 5.99 10.09
C VAL A 67 -0.19 7.17 9.26
N THR A 68 0.46 6.89 8.16
CA THR A 68 1.07 7.92 7.31
C THR A 68 0.17 8.41 6.19
N SER A 69 -0.95 7.73 5.95
CA SER A 69 -1.87 8.04 4.86
C SER A 69 -2.93 9.05 5.25
N ASN A 70 -3.34 9.88 4.29
CA ASN A 70 -4.52 10.73 4.39
C ASN A 70 -5.82 9.88 4.34
N ARG A 71 -6.93 10.47 4.82
CA ARG A 71 -8.23 9.76 4.90
C ARG A 71 -8.65 9.10 3.59
N ARG A 72 -8.40 9.74 2.44
CA ARG A 72 -8.77 9.25 1.10
C ARG A 72 -7.88 8.11 0.61
N GLU A 73 -6.67 8.01 1.13
CA GLU A 73 -5.66 7.04 0.72
C GLU A 73 -5.58 5.84 1.68
N ARG A 74 -6.11 6.00 2.89
CA ARG A 74 -5.88 5.12 4.02
C ARG A 74 -6.29 3.67 3.75
N THR A 75 -7.46 3.45 3.17
CA THR A 75 -7.94 2.09 2.88
C THR A 75 -7.02 1.39 1.89
N GLY A 76 -6.65 2.07 0.81
CA GLY A 76 -5.72 1.52 -0.18
C GLY A 76 -4.33 1.28 0.38
N ALA A 77 -3.80 2.21 1.19
CA ALA A 77 -2.50 2.08 1.81
C ALA A 77 -2.44 0.93 2.82
N ILE A 78 -3.52 0.69 3.58
CA ILE A 78 -3.63 -0.46 4.49
C ILE A 78 -3.59 -1.77 3.72
N ILE A 79 -4.47 -1.91 2.71
CA ILE A 79 -4.57 -3.14 1.93
C ILE A 79 -3.28 -3.39 1.15
N GLY A 80 -2.78 -2.35 0.46
CA GLY A 80 -1.55 -2.46 -0.31
C GLY A 80 -0.33 -2.73 0.56
N GLY A 81 -0.21 -2.05 1.69
CA GLY A 81 0.88 -2.24 2.65
C GLY A 81 0.86 -3.63 3.30
N ALA A 82 -0.33 -4.14 3.62
CA ALA A 82 -0.48 -5.48 4.20
C ALA A 82 -0.14 -6.57 3.18
N LEU A 83 -0.69 -6.50 1.98
CA LEU A 83 -0.40 -7.48 0.92
C LEU A 83 1.06 -7.39 0.49
N GLY A 84 1.58 -6.19 0.25
CA GLY A 84 2.96 -5.97 -0.15
C GLY A 84 3.95 -6.38 0.93
N GLY A 85 3.72 -5.97 2.19
CA GLY A 85 4.57 -6.32 3.33
C GLY A 85 4.62 -7.82 3.59
N GLY A 86 3.47 -8.51 3.58
CA GLY A 86 3.40 -9.95 3.76
C GLY A 86 4.04 -10.73 2.60
N ALA A 87 3.64 -10.42 1.36
CA ALA A 87 4.18 -11.09 0.17
C ALA A 87 5.68 -10.82 -0.01
N GLY A 88 6.11 -9.57 0.20
CA GLY A 88 7.52 -9.18 0.15
C GLY A 88 8.35 -9.93 1.19
N THR A 89 7.84 -10.03 2.43
CA THR A 89 8.50 -10.81 3.50
C THR A 89 8.62 -12.28 3.12
N ALA A 90 7.55 -12.89 2.60
CA ALA A 90 7.55 -14.29 2.20
C ALA A 90 8.56 -14.56 1.08
N ALA A 91 8.54 -13.76 0.02
CA ALA A 91 9.47 -13.86 -1.08
C ALA A 91 10.91 -13.62 -0.64
N GLY A 92 11.14 -12.58 0.16
CA GLY A 92 12.45 -12.24 0.71
C GLY A 92 13.02 -13.36 1.58
N ASN A 93 12.20 -13.95 2.45
CA ASN A 93 12.61 -15.10 3.27
C ASN A 93 13.03 -16.29 2.43
N ALA A 94 12.31 -16.57 1.34
CA ALA A 94 12.62 -17.68 0.44
C ALA A 94 13.97 -17.49 -0.26
N MET A 95 14.37 -16.25 -0.53
CA MET A 95 15.61 -15.93 -1.27
C MET A 95 16.81 -15.70 -0.37
N GLY A 96 16.65 -15.01 0.75
CA GLY A 96 17.73 -14.55 1.61
C GLY A 96 17.52 -14.80 3.10
N GLY A 97 16.62 -15.73 3.46
CA GLY A 97 16.31 -16.02 4.85
C GLY A 97 15.80 -14.77 5.59
N ARG A 98 16.13 -14.65 6.87
CA ARG A 98 15.64 -13.56 7.71
C ARG A 98 16.00 -12.17 7.19
N ALA A 99 17.23 -11.97 6.71
CA ALA A 99 17.66 -10.69 6.16
C ALA A 99 16.88 -10.33 4.88
N GLY A 100 16.72 -11.31 3.98
CA GLY A 100 15.90 -11.14 2.78
C GLY A 100 14.45 -10.82 3.11
N GLY A 101 13.89 -11.46 4.13
CA GLY A 101 12.51 -11.18 4.59
C GLY A 101 12.31 -9.75 5.07
N LEU A 102 13.26 -9.18 5.82
CA LEU A 102 13.20 -7.79 6.27
C LEU A 102 13.29 -6.80 5.10
N ILE A 103 14.19 -7.06 4.14
CA ILE A 103 14.31 -6.23 2.94
C ILE A 103 13.04 -6.34 2.11
N GLY A 104 12.49 -7.55 1.96
CA GLY A 104 11.24 -7.78 1.27
C GLY A 104 10.04 -7.09 1.93
N ALA A 105 10.01 -7.07 3.27
CA ALA A 105 8.99 -6.35 4.04
C ALA A 105 9.06 -4.84 3.80
N ALA A 106 10.28 -4.26 3.76
CA ALA A 106 10.48 -2.85 3.50
C ALA A 106 10.00 -2.45 2.11
N VAL A 107 10.49 -3.15 1.09
CA VAL A 107 10.17 -2.85 -0.31
C VAL A 107 8.70 -3.13 -0.60
N GLY A 108 8.19 -4.29 -0.17
CA GLY A 108 6.81 -4.69 -0.39
C GLY A 108 5.82 -3.81 0.37
N GLY A 109 6.06 -3.57 1.65
CA GLY A 109 5.21 -2.72 2.49
C GLY A 109 5.20 -1.27 2.02
N GLY A 110 6.36 -0.72 1.68
CA GLY A 110 6.51 0.64 1.17
C GLY A 110 5.84 0.84 -0.18
N ALA A 111 6.19 0.01 -1.17
CA ALA A 111 5.61 0.10 -2.50
C ALA A 111 4.11 -0.20 -2.49
N GLY A 112 3.69 -1.23 -1.73
CA GLY A 112 2.29 -1.59 -1.59
C GLY A 112 1.45 -0.46 -1.01
N SER A 113 1.93 0.18 0.07
CA SER A 113 1.22 1.32 0.69
C SER A 113 1.10 2.50 -0.24
N ALA A 114 2.17 2.85 -0.97
CA ALA A 114 2.16 3.96 -1.91
C ALA A 114 1.21 3.70 -3.09
N LEU A 115 1.29 2.53 -3.71
CA LEU A 115 0.43 2.16 -4.83
C LEU A 115 -1.03 2.08 -4.41
N GLY A 116 -1.31 1.40 -3.27
CA GLY A 116 -2.66 1.27 -2.75
C GLY A 116 -3.28 2.62 -2.40
N GLY A 117 -2.50 3.51 -1.77
CA GLY A 117 -2.92 4.88 -1.46
C GLY A 117 -3.30 5.66 -2.71
N ASN A 118 -2.48 5.58 -3.77
CA ASN A 118 -2.72 6.24 -5.05
C ASN A 118 -4.02 5.78 -5.70
N ILE A 119 -4.25 4.46 -5.76
CA ILE A 119 -5.47 3.89 -6.33
C ILE A 119 -6.70 4.36 -5.55
N SER A 120 -6.64 4.35 -4.23
CA SER A 120 -7.73 4.79 -3.36
C SER A 120 -8.05 6.28 -3.55
N ARG A 121 -7.02 7.12 -3.72
CA ARG A 121 -7.16 8.55 -4.01
C ARG A 121 -7.87 8.79 -5.34
N SER A 122 -7.46 8.10 -6.39
CA SER A 122 -8.05 8.23 -7.72
C SER A 122 -9.53 7.87 -7.74
N ASN A 123 -9.92 6.82 -7.02
CA ASN A 123 -11.32 6.41 -6.90
C ASN A 123 -12.15 7.43 -6.13
N SER A 124 -11.60 8.06 -5.07
CA SER A 124 -12.31 9.07 -4.30
C SER A 124 -12.63 10.33 -5.11
N TYR A 125 -11.78 10.72 -6.05
CA TYR A 125 -12.09 11.81 -6.96
C TYR A 125 -13.20 11.45 -7.95
N ALA A 126 -13.25 10.22 -8.44
CA ALA A 126 -14.31 9.77 -9.33
C ALA A 126 -15.69 9.80 -8.65
N ASP A 127 -15.76 9.44 -7.37
CA ASP A 127 -16.99 9.48 -6.58
C ASP A 127 -17.47 10.93 -6.33
N ASP A 128 -16.57 11.85 -6.00
CA ASP A 128 -16.91 13.27 -5.79
C ASP A 128 -17.54 13.89 -7.05
N TYR A 129 -17.02 13.58 -8.24
CA TYR A 129 -17.61 14.05 -9.50
C TYR A 129 -18.99 13.46 -9.77
N SER A 130 -19.25 12.22 -9.40
CA SER A 130 -20.55 11.58 -9.63
C SER A 130 -21.65 12.15 -8.71
N HIS A 131 -21.29 12.55 -7.49
CA HIS A 131 -22.23 13.17 -6.54
C HIS A 131 -22.62 14.59 -6.93
N ASP A 132 -21.73 15.37 -7.51
CA ASP A 132 -22.00 16.76 -7.92
C ASP A 132 -23.01 16.82 -9.07
N TYR A 133 -22.97 15.87 -10.01
CA TYR A 133 -23.96 15.77 -11.08
C TYR A 133 -25.36 15.36 -10.58
N SER A 134 -25.47 14.59 -9.50
CA SER A 134 -26.76 14.13 -8.99
C SER A 134 -27.50 15.23 -8.21
N HIS A 135 -26.80 16.12 -7.52
CA HIS A 135 -27.42 17.24 -6.80
C HIS A 135 -27.86 18.37 -7.74
N GLY A 136 -27.22 18.54 -8.89
CA GLY A 136 -27.60 19.57 -9.87
C GLY A 136 -28.97 19.35 -10.50
N TYR A 137 -29.45 18.12 -10.62
CA TYR A 137 -30.77 17.82 -11.21
C TYR A 137 -31.94 17.96 -10.25
N HIS A 138 -31.75 17.85 -8.94
CA HIS A 138 -32.82 18.00 -7.97
C HIS A 138 -33.07 19.43 -7.55
N GLY A 139 -32.14 20.35 -7.71
CA GLY A 139 -32.29 21.76 -7.34
C GLY A 139 -33.17 22.59 -8.28
N LYS A 140 -33.37 22.18 -9.54
CA LYS A 140 -34.13 22.95 -10.54
C LYS A 140 -35.64 22.69 -10.54
N ARG A 141 -36.16 21.79 -9.73
CA ARG A 141 -37.60 21.47 -9.73
C ARG A 141 -38.40 22.18 -8.62
N ARG A 142 -37.79 23.00 -7.76
CA ARG A 142 -38.47 23.60 -6.60
C ARG A 142 -38.82 25.08 -6.73
N HIS A 143 -38.62 25.75 -7.86
CA HIS A 143 -39.01 27.14 -8.05
C HIS A 143 -39.97 27.28 -9.24
N LYS A 144 -41.14 26.67 -9.15
CA LYS A 144 -42.31 27.05 -9.96
C LYS A 144 -43.57 26.62 -9.22
N HIS A 145 -43.95 27.40 -8.24
CA HIS A 145 -45.34 27.59 -7.79
C HIS A 145 -45.31 28.55 -6.60
N HIS A 146 -45.56 29.79 -6.86
CA HIS A 146 -46.36 30.74 -6.10
C HIS A 146 -46.13 32.14 -6.66
N ASP A 147 -46.96 32.47 -7.62
CA ASP A 147 -47.44 33.83 -7.86
C ASP A 147 -48.68 33.68 -8.73
N TYR A 148 -49.83 33.67 -8.09
CA TYR A 148 -51.15 34.10 -8.56
C TYR A 148 -52.10 34.00 -7.35
N ASP A 149 -52.27 35.13 -6.63
CA ASP A 149 -53.50 35.80 -6.22
C ASP A 149 -53.15 37.00 -5.35
#